data_42b4586905fcf7c14aac9f1f577c9717
#
_entry.id   42b4586905fcf7c14aac9f1f577c9717
#
_cell.length_a   1.000
_cell.length_b   1.000
_cell.length_c   1.000
_cell.angle_alpha   90.00
_cell.angle_beta   90.00
_cell.angle_gamma   90.00
#
_symmetry.space_group_name_H-M   'P 1'
#
loop_
_entity.id
_entity.type
_entity.pdbx_description
1 polymer ?
#
loop_
_entity_poly.entity_id
_entity_poly.type
_entity_poly.pdbx_seq_one_letter_code
_entity_poly.pdbx_strand_id
1 'polypeptide(L)'
;MTTPPLYILSDCHVGAAPAETTNALVHFLRRLRGESGALILNGDILDFWFEWRRSIPAFALPVLGALGELRASGMPVTWIAGNHDCWGGAVLRDTLGITYLTTPLRQTMGQWDVEIEHGDGLRGKADAGYLRIRPILRHPLSVWAFKLVHPDFGTRLALGTSEASRVHSAADNGLGLRDVALERIAQDGGPSLVVFGHSHVAGLTRAPNGGVYANPGGWGQVPRFLKLTADRIDLFEITSSGEDRRLDSVERKTDETLPHATERVGRIGRDEAVSETGYGT
;
A
#
# COMPACT_ATOMS: atom_id res chain seq x y z
N MET A 1 17.38 10.87 -16.81
CA MET A 1 16.06 10.25 -17.08
C MET A 1 15.16 10.60 -15.93
N THR A 2 13.96 11.10 -16.17
CA THR A 2 12.99 11.41 -15.11
C THR A 2 12.41 10.12 -14.55
N THR A 3 12.43 9.96 -13.24
CA THR A 3 11.79 8.80 -12.55
C THR A 3 10.29 8.86 -12.82
N PRO A 4 9.67 7.80 -13.37
CA PRO A 4 8.23 7.77 -13.60
C PRO A 4 7.45 7.91 -12.29
N PRO A 5 6.26 8.56 -12.29
CA PRO A 5 5.50 8.78 -11.07
C PRO A 5 4.92 7.49 -10.49
N LEU A 6 4.70 7.46 -9.16
CA LEU A 6 3.86 6.48 -8.50
C LEU A 6 2.49 7.10 -8.17
N TYR A 7 1.43 6.41 -8.57
CA TYR A 7 0.06 6.71 -8.16
C TYR A 7 -0.29 5.79 -6.99
N ILE A 8 -0.76 6.37 -5.88
CA ILE A 8 -1.06 5.60 -4.66
C ILE A 8 -2.47 5.94 -4.18
N LEU A 9 -3.29 4.92 -3.96
CA LEU A 9 -4.62 5.05 -3.39
C LEU A 9 -4.91 3.93 -2.40
N SER A 10 -5.88 4.11 -1.52
CA SER A 10 -6.31 3.14 -0.50
C SER A 10 -7.79 3.30 -0.16
N ASP A 11 -8.32 2.39 0.64
CA ASP A 11 -9.59 2.52 1.35
C ASP A 11 -10.79 2.83 0.43
N CYS A 12 -10.90 2.09 -0.68
CA CYS A 12 -12.03 2.21 -1.60
C CYS A 12 -13.26 1.41 -1.14
N HIS A 13 -13.05 0.34 -0.38
CA HIS A 13 -14.09 -0.54 0.18
C HIS A 13 -15.17 -0.94 -0.83
N VAL A 14 -14.75 -1.30 -2.04
CA VAL A 14 -15.67 -1.79 -3.08
C VAL A 14 -16.40 -3.04 -2.58
N GLY A 15 -17.70 -3.04 -2.68
CA GLY A 15 -18.59 -4.06 -2.12
C GLY A 15 -19.44 -3.58 -0.94
N ALA A 16 -18.95 -2.58 -0.18
CA ALA A 16 -19.74 -1.88 0.85
C ALA A 16 -19.96 -0.40 0.51
N ALA A 17 -19.03 0.22 -0.20
CA ALA A 17 -19.17 1.59 -0.68
C ALA A 17 -20.29 1.70 -1.75
N PRO A 18 -20.87 2.90 -1.95
CA PRO A 18 -21.84 3.15 -3.03
C PRO A 18 -21.30 2.76 -4.42
N ALA A 19 -22.19 2.43 -5.35
CA ALA A 19 -21.81 2.03 -6.71
C ALA A 19 -21.00 3.12 -7.45
N GLU A 20 -21.25 4.39 -7.13
CA GLU A 20 -20.52 5.56 -7.64
C GLU A 20 -19.04 5.48 -7.32
N THR A 21 -18.67 4.98 -6.12
CA THR A 21 -17.27 4.76 -5.72
C THR A 21 -16.59 3.72 -6.61
N THR A 22 -17.27 2.60 -6.88
CA THR A 22 -16.77 1.57 -7.81
C THR A 22 -16.60 2.13 -9.21
N ASN A 23 -17.57 2.88 -9.71
CA ASN A 23 -17.52 3.49 -11.04
C ASN A 23 -16.38 4.52 -11.14
N ALA A 24 -16.20 5.35 -10.12
CA ALA A 24 -15.09 6.31 -10.06
C ALA A 24 -13.72 5.61 -10.07
N LEU A 25 -13.57 4.52 -9.31
CA LEU A 25 -12.34 3.73 -9.30
C LEU A 25 -12.05 3.09 -10.66
N VAL A 26 -13.04 2.46 -11.27
CA VAL A 26 -12.90 1.87 -12.62
C VAL A 26 -12.53 2.93 -13.65
N HIS A 27 -13.15 4.11 -13.60
CA HIS A 27 -12.82 5.22 -14.48
C HIS A 27 -11.37 5.70 -14.27
N PHE A 28 -10.95 5.87 -13.03
CA PHE A 28 -9.58 6.26 -12.68
C PHE A 28 -8.55 5.23 -13.20
N LEU A 29 -8.77 3.95 -12.97
CA LEU A 29 -7.88 2.88 -13.43
C LEU A 29 -7.75 2.87 -14.96
N ARG A 30 -8.87 3.05 -15.67
CA ARG A 30 -8.86 3.13 -17.15
C ARG A 30 -8.15 4.36 -17.67
N ARG A 31 -8.26 5.50 -16.98
CA ARG A 31 -7.56 6.73 -17.34
C ARG A 31 -6.05 6.56 -17.22
N LEU A 32 -5.58 5.83 -16.20
CA LEU A 32 -4.14 5.58 -16.02
C LEU A 32 -3.50 4.75 -17.15
N ARG A 33 -4.27 4.08 -18.01
CA ARG A 33 -3.72 3.29 -19.15
C ARG A 33 -2.91 4.13 -20.14
N GLY A 34 -3.11 5.44 -20.20
CA GLY A 34 -2.33 6.36 -21.04
C GLY A 34 -1.16 7.03 -20.32
N GLU A 35 -1.02 6.78 -19.01
CA GLU A 35 -0.01 7.43 -18.19
C GLU A 35 1.26 6.57 -18.08
N SER A 36 2.37 7.25 -17.87
CA SER A 36 3.62 6.60 -17.43
C SER A 36 3.60 6.41 -15.93
N GLY A 37 4.33 5.41 -15.42
CA GLY A 37 4.50 5.21 -13.98
C GLY A 37 4.07 3.85 -13.48
N ALA A 38 3.72 3.78 -12.19
CA ALA A 38 3.22 2.57 -11.56
C ALA A 38 2.08 2.91 -10.60
N LEU A 39 1.20 1.93 -10.36
CA LEU A 39 0.09 2.05 -9.41
C LEU A 39 0.36 1.24 -8.16
N ILE A 40 0.15 1.84 -6.99
CA ILE A 40 0.13 1.17 -5.70
C ILE A 40 -1.29 1.25 -5.12
N LEU A 41 -1.89 0.10 -4.91
CA LEU A 41 -3.13 -0.10 -4.17
C LEU A 41 -2.75 -0.40 -2.72
N ASN A 42 -2.90 0.59 -1.82
CA ASN A 42 -2.40 0.49 -0.46
C ASN A 42 -3.47 -0.02 0.52
N GLY A 43 -4.05 -1.17 0.21
CA GLY A 43 -4.98 -1.90 1.06
C GLY A 43 -6.41 -1.37 1.07
N ASP A 44 -7.34 -2.24 1.48
CA ASP A 44 -8.77 -2.00 1.61
C ASP A 44 -9.41 -1.43 0.33
N ILE A 45 -8.93 -1.91 -0.83
CA ILE A 45 -9.54 -1.61 -2.12
C ILE A 45 -10.89 -2.29 -2.24
N LEU A 46 -10.95 -3.52 -1.75
CA LEU A 46 -12.18 -4.30 -1.64
C LEU A 46 -12.56 -4.40 -0.16
N ASP A 47 -13.85 -4.28 0.15
CA ASP A 47 -14.35 -4.39 1.52
C ASP A 47 -14.24 -5.82 2.06
N PHE A 48 -14.11 -6.79 1.17
CA PHE A 48 -13.74 -8.16 1.45
C PHE A 48 -13.14 -8.79 0.20
N TRP A 49 -11.98 -9.44 0.36
CA TRP A 49 -11.38 -10.26 -0.70
C TRP A 49 -11.00 -11.62 -0.17
N PHE A 50 -11.47 -12.67 -0.85
CA PHE A 50 -11.09 -14.04 -0.58
C PHE A 50 -11.14 -14.86 -1.87
N GLU A 51 -10.15 -15.72 -2.07
CA GLU A 51 -10.08 -16.60 -3.22
C GLU A 51 -10.45 -18.04 -2.81
N TRP A 52 -11.71 -18.41 -3.04
CA TRP A 52 -12.13 -19.80 -2.98
C TRP A 52 -11.54 -20.57 -4.15
N ARG A 53 -11.57 -21.90 -4.08
CA ARG A 53 -10.98 -22.75 -5.13
C ARG A 53 -11.50 -22.47 -6.54
N ARG A 54 -12.76 -22.10 -6.69
CA ARG A 54 -13.43 -21.86 -7.98
C ARG A 54 -14.35 -20.64 -7.98
N SER A 55 -14.23 -19.75 -7.00
CA SER A 55 -15.09 -18.59 -6.88
C SER A 55 -14.35 -17.42 -6.25
N ILE A 56 -14.78 -16.22 -6.60
CA ILE A 56 -14.36 -14.95 -6.04
C ILE A 56 -15.61 -14.07 -5.82
N PRO A 57 -15.56 -13.04 -4.97
CA PRO A 57 -16.67 -12.12 -4.77
C PRO A 57 -17.01 -11.38 -6.07
N ALA A 58 -18.26 -11.53 -6.55
CA ALA A 58 -18.70 -10.99 -7.84
C ALA A 58 -18.65 -9.44 -7.90
N PHE A 59 -18.83 -8.76 -6.78
CA PHE A 59 -18.75 -7.29 -6.71
C PHE A 59 -17.36 -6.75 -7.08
N ALA A 60 -16.30 -7.57 -6.99
CA ALA A 60 -14.95 -7.18 -7.35
C ALA A 60 -14.70 -7.16 -8.87
N LEU A 61 -15.52 -7.84 -9.67
CA LEU A 61 -15.30 -8.04 -11.11
C LEU A 61 -15.07 -6.74 -11.90
N PRO A 62 -15.82 -5.63 -11.68
CA PRO A 62 -15.56 -4.38 -12.41
C PRO A 62 -14.17 -3.83 -12.18
N VAL A 63 -13.68 -3.88 -10.93
CA VAL A 63 -12.34 -3.40 -10.56
C VAL A 63 -11.25 -4.33 -11.08
N LEU A 64 -11.42 -5.65 -10.94
CA LEU A 64 -10.47 -6.64 -11.46
C LEU A 64 -10.35 -6.56 -12.99
N GLY A 65 -11.47 -6.33 -13.69
CA GLY A 65 -11.46 -6.11 -15.14
C GLY A 65 -10.65 -4.88 -15.54
N ALA A 66 -10.87 -3.75 -14.85
CA ALA A 66 -10.12 -2.52 -15.10
C ALA A 66 -8.63 -2.65 -14.76
N LEU A 67 -8.28 -3.39 -13.70
CA LEU A 67 -6.89 -3.71 -13.35
C LEU A 67 -6.25 -4.62 -14.41
N GLY A 68 -6.97 -5.60 -14.93
CA GLY A 68 -6.50 -6.43 -16.04
C GLY A 68 -6.21 -5.59 -17.30
N GLU A 69 -7.13 -4.67 -17.67
CA GLU A 69 -6.91 -3.72 -18.76
C GLU A 69 -5.67 -2.84 -18.53
N LEU A 70 -5.49 -2.34 -17.30
CA LEU A 70 -4.35 -1.52 -16.93
C LEU A 70 -3.03 -2.30 -16.99
N ARG A 71 -3.01 -3.53 -16.49
CA ARG A 71 -1.84 -4.43 -16.59
C ARG A 71 -1.49 -4.74 -18.05
N ALA A 72 -2.50 -4.99 -18.89
CA ALA A 72 -2.31 -5.24 -20.32
C ALA A 72 -1.74 -4.03 -21.06
N SER A 73 -1.97 -2.80 -20.59
CA SER A 73 -1.34 -1.58 -21.13
C SER A 73 0.13 -1.41 -20.71
N GLY A 74 0.67 -2.30 -19.85
CA GLY A 74 2.06 -2.29 -19.42
C GLY A 74 2.31 -1.58 -18.10
N MET A 75 1.31 -0.95 -17.45
CA MET A 75 1.50 -0.28 -16.16
C MET A 75 1.73 -1.30 -15.04
N PRO A 76 2.84 -1.24 -14.30
CA PRO A 76 3.05 -2.05 -13.11
C PRO A 76 2.00 -1.74 -12.03
N VAL A 77 1.44 -2.78 -11.41
CA VAL A 77 0.52 -2.64 -10.29
C VAL A 77 1.03 -3.45 -9.10
N THR A 78 1.15 -2.80 -7.96
CA THR A 78 1.42 -3.43 -6.67
C THR A 78 0.21 -3.25 -5.76
N TRP A 79 -0.25 -4.35 -5.15
CA TRP A 79 -1.31 -4.33 -4.15
C TRP A 79 -0.73 -4.73 -2.80
N ILE A 80 -0.73 -3.80 -1.86
CA ILE A 80 -0.37 -4.04 -0.46
C ILE A 80 -1.66 -4.41 0.27
N ALA A 81 -1.66 -5.52 0.98
CA ALA A 81 -2.83 -6.00 1.69
C ALA A 81 -3.25 -5.06 2.82
N GLY A 82 -4.54 -4.74 2.89
CA GLY A 82 -5.18 -4.17 4.07
C GLY A 82 -5.74 -5.22 5.01
N ASN A 83 -6.58 -4.83 5.93
CA ASN A 83 -7.27 -5.77 6.82
C ASN A 83 -8.52 -6.40 6.19
N HIS A 84 -9.14 -5.77 5.19
CA HIS A 84 -10.30 -6.26 4.48
C HIS A 84 -9.95 -7.15 3.26
N ASP A 85 -8.79 -6.96 2.67
CA ASP A 85 -8.37 -7.67 1.46
C ASP A 85 -7.04 -8.43 1.62
N CYS A 86 -6.76 -8.92 2.84
CA CYS A 86 -5.50 -9.59 3.19
C CYS A 86 -5.38 -11.05 2.73
N TRP A 87 -6.38 -11.61 2.05
CA TRP A 87 -6.38 -13.01 1.60
C TRP A 87 -6.23 -13.14 0.08
N GLY A 88 -5.44 -12.24 -0.53
CA GLY A 88 -5.11 -12.31 -1.95
C GLY A 88 -4.28 -13.54 -2.30
N GLY A 89 -4.43 -14.00 -3.52
CA GLY A 89 -3.82 -15.24 -3.96
C GLY A 89 -3.52 -15.27 -5.46
N ALA A 90 -3.80 -16.42 -6.08
CA ALA A 90 -3.47 -16.72 -7.46
C ALA A 90 -4.19 -15.81 -8.47
N VAL A 91 -5.42 -15.37 -8.19
CA VAL A 91 -6.15 -14.47 -9.09
C VAL A 91 -5.42 -13.15 -9.27
N LEU A 92 -4.97 -12.53 -8.18
CA LEU A 92 -4.24 -11.27 -8.25
C LEU A 92 -2.86 -11.46 -8.90
N ARG A 93 -2.10 -12.47 -8.48
CA ARG A 93 -0.72 -12.68 -8.94
C ARG A 93 -0.66 -13.33 -10.33
N ASP A 94 -1.30 -14.48 -10.46
CA ASP A 94 -1.06 -15.35 -11.61
C ASP A 94 -1.98 -15.02 -12.79
N THR A 95 -3.20 -14.52 -12.50
CA THR A 95 -4.17 -14.16 -13.56
C THR A 95 -4.04 -12.70 -13.97
N LEU A 96 -3.90 -11.77 -13.01
CA LEU A 96 -3.82 -10.34 -13.31
C LEU A 96 -2.39 -9.81 -13.39
N GLY A 97 -1.38 -10.58 -12.99
CA GLY A 97 0.02 -10.15 -12.98
C GLY A 97 0.30 -8.99 -12.02
N ILE A 98 -0.45 -8.92 -10.91
CA ILE A 98 -0.30 -7.90 -9.87
C ILE A 98 0.71 -8.39 -8.84
N THR A 99 1.66 -7.53 -8.44
CA THR A 99 2.53 -7.81 -7.29
C THR A 99 1.71 -7.64 -6.01
N TYR A 100 1.38 -8.74 -5.33
CA TYR A 100 0.60 -8.72 -4.10
C TYR A 100 1.50 -8.90 -2.87
N LEU A 101 1.50 -7.93 -1.95
CA LEU A 101 2.34 -7.89 -0.77
C LEU A 101 1.50 -7.93 0.52
N THR A 102 1.96 -8.69 1.51
CA THR A 102 1.40 -8.73 2.88
C THR A 102 2.33 -8.08 3.91
N THR A 103 3.39 -7.46 3.45
CA THR A 103 4.41 -6.73 4.23
C THR A 103 4.58 -5.32 3.67
N PRO A 104 5.13 -4.39 4.44
CA PRO A 104 5.45 -3.05 3.96
C PRO A 104 6.33 -3.08 2.70
N LEU A 105 6.05 -2.20 1.75
CA LEU A 105 6.90 -1.92 0.61
C LEU A 105 7.93 -0.86 1.02
N ARG A 106 9.22 -1.18 0.88
CA ARG A 106 10.32 -0.23 1.09
C ARG A 106 11.14 -0.12 -0.19
N GLN A 107 11.33 1.10 -0.67
CA GLN A 107 12.12 1.35 -1.87
C GLN A 107 12.62 2.80 -1.92
N THR A 108 13.71 3.02 -2.64
CA THR A 108 14.14 4.37 -2.99
C THR A 108 13.46 4.80 -4.28
N MET A 109 12.93 6.02 -4.32
CA MET A 109 12.32 6.63 -5.49
C MET A 109 12.78 8.08 -5.63
N GLY A 110 13.62 8.36 -6.62
CA GLY A 110 14.23 9.69 -6.77
C GLY A 110 15.01 10.07 -5.51
N GLN A 111 14.57 11.13 -4.85
CA GLN A 111 15.18 11.64 -3.61
C GLN A 111 14.51 11.07 -2.33
N TRP A 112 13.53 10.18 -2.48
CA TRP A 112 12.77 9.63 -1.37
C TRP A 112 13.24 8.22 -1.00
N ASP A 113 13.43 7.97 0.28
CA ASP A 113 13.41 6.64 0.85
C ASP A 113 11.98 6.40 1.38
N VAL A 114 11.26 5.52 0.69
CA VAL A 114 9.80 5.38 0.83
C VAL A 114 9.45 4.11 1.58
N GLU A 115 8.57 4.24 2.56
CA GLU A 115 7.88 3.12 3.20
C GLU A 115 6.38 3.25 3.00
N ILE A 116 5.74 2.21 2.42
CA ILE A 116 4.31 2.17 2.16
C ILE A 116 3.73 0.92 2.80
N GLU A 117 2.73 1.09 3.66
CA GLU A 117 1.90 0.00 4.19
C GLU A 117 0.48 0.49 4.49
N HIS A 118 -0.46 -0.43 4.67
CA HIS A 118 -1.84 -0.04 4.90
C HIS A 118 -2.03 0.70 6.23
N GLY A 119 -1.43 0.21 7.32
CA GLY A 119 -1.49 0.88 8.62
C GLY A 119 -2.33 0.16 9.67
N ASP A 120 -2.96 -0.96 9.34
CA ASP A 120 -3.78 -1.74 10.27
C ASP A 120 -2.94 -2.36 11.41
N GLY A 121 -3.38 -2.12 12.65
CA GLY A 121 -2.72 -2.66 13.84
C GLY A 121 -1.50 -1.87 14.32
N LEU A 122 -1.26 -0.66 13.83
CA LEU A 122 -0.10 0.15 14.22
C LEU A 122 -0.34 1.05 15.43
N ARG A 123 -1.60 1.32 15.81
CA ARG A 123 -1.94 2.26 16.88
C ARG A 123 -1.88 1.66 18.30
N GLY A 124 -1.08 0.61 18.49
CA GLY A 124 -0.80 0.03 19.81
C GLY A 124 -2.08 -0.39 20.58
N LYS A 125 -2.38 0.31 21.68
CA LYS A 125 -3.54 0.00 22.53
C LYS A 125 -4.88 0.18 21.81
N ALA A 126 -5.00 1.13 20.90
CA ALA A 126 -6.23 1.36 20.14
C ALA A 126 -6.56 0.16 19.25
N ASP A 127 -5.55 -0.51 18.69
CA ASP A 127 -5.71 -1.66 17.82
C ASP A 127 -5.61 -3.02 18.55
N ALA A 128 -5.54 -3.03 19.89
CA ALA A 128 -5.30 -4.25 20.69
C ALA A 128 -6.33 -5.35 20.42
N GLY A 129 -7.59 -5.01 20.17
CA GLY A 129 -8.65 -5.96 19.81
C GLY A 129 -8.34 -6.66 18.49
N TYR A 130 -8.02 -5.88 17.47
CA TYR A 130 -7.63 -6.37 16.14
C TYR A 130 -6.35 -7.22 16.20
N LEU A 131 -5.33 -6.76 16.90
CA LEU A 131 -4.05 -7.47 17.04
C LEU A 131 -4.20 -8.85 17.67
N ARG A 132 -5.21 -9.08 18.53
CA ARG A 132 -5.50 -10.39 19.11
C ARG A 132 -6.10 -11.37 18.10
N ILE A 133 -6.96 -10.90 17.21
CA ILE A 133 -7.64 -11.77 16.24
C ILE A 133 -6.88 -11.90 14.91
N ARG A 134 -6.04 -10.92 14.54
CA ARG A 134 -5.27 -10.89 13.30
C ARG A 134 -4.47 -12.18 13.04
N PRO A 135 -3.72 -12.76 14.00
CA PRO A 135 -3.00 -14.01 13.81
C PRO A 135 -3.94 -15.18 13.47
N ILE A 136 -5.11 -15.22 14.09
CA ILE A 136 -6.12 -16.28 13.84
C ILE A 136 -6.69 -16.12 12.42
N LEU A 137 -7.09 -14.90 12.04
CA LEU A 137 -7.67 -14.62 10.72
C LEU A 137 -6.68 -14.91 9.57
N ARG A 138 -5.40 -14.64 9.78
CA ARG A 138 -4.34 -14.86 8.78
C ARG A 138 -3.67 -16.24 8.90
N HIS A 139 -4.07 -17.07 9.86
CA HIS A 139 -3.48 -18.41 10.03
C HIS A 139 -3.85 -19.34 8.87
N PRO A 140 -2.89 -20.09 8.29
CA PRO A 140 -3.15 -20.96 7.13
C PRO A 140 -4.31 -21.95 7.36
N LEU A 141 -4.47 -22.51 8.57
CA LEU A 141 -5.57 -23.40 8.90
C LEU A 141 -6.92 -22.68 8.91
N SER A 142 -6.98 -21.44 9.41
CA SER A 142 -8.21 -20.64 9.39
C SER A 142 -8.61 -20.28 7.95
N VAL A 143 -7.64 -19.89 7.13
CA VAL A 143 -7.84 -19.63 5.71
C VAL A 143 -8.30 -20.90 4.99
N TRP A 144 -7.68 -22.05 5.28
CA TRP A 144 -8.08 -23.34 4.72
C TRP A 144 -9.51 -23.72 5.15
N ALA A 145 -9.86 -23.59 6.42
CA ALA A 145 -11.20 -23.88 6.93
C ALA A 145 -12.24 -22.95 6.28
N PHE A 146 -11.93 -21.67 6.12
CA PHE A 146 -12.83 -20.72 5.47
C PHE A 146 -13.08 -21.05 3.99
N LYS A 147 -12.16 -21.73 3.29
CA LYS A 147 -12.37 -22.24 1.92
C LYS A 147 -13.47 -23.29 1.84
N LEU A 148 -13.85 -23.94 2.94
CA LEU A 148 -14.95 -24.92 3.00
C LEU A 148 -16.31 -24.25 3.20
N VAL A 149 -16.32 -22.96 3.58
CA VAL A 149 -17.56 -22.18 3.74
C VAL A 149 -18.09 -21.82 2.37
N HIS A 150 -19.43 -21.93 2.18
CA HIS A 150 -20.05 -21.53 0.93
C HIS A 150 -19.73 -20.06 0.61
N PRO A 151 -19.29 -19.72 -0.62
CA PRO A 151 -18.85 -18.37 -0.95
C PRO A 151 -19.85 -17.26 -0.60
N ASP A 152 -21.13 -17.45 -0.88
CA ASP A 152 -22.17 -16.46 -0.59
C ASP A 152 -22.33 -16.21 0.90
N PHE A 153 -22.29 -17.30 1.70
CA PHE A 153 -22.38 -17.18 3.16
C PHE A 153 -21.12 -16.53 3.75
N GLY A 154 -19.94 -16.95 3.28
CA GLY A 154 -18.65 -16.36 3.70
C GLY A 154 -18.56 -14.87 3.37
N THR A 155 -18.95 -14.48 2.15
CA THR A 155 -18.98 -13.08 1.73
C THR A 155 -19.96 -12.26 2.59
N ARG A 156 -21.18 -12.77 2.82
CA ARG A 156 -22.19 -12.08 3.64
C ARG A 156 -21.71 -11.90 5.09
N LEU A 157 -21.07 -12.94 5.66
CA LEU A 157 -20.53 -12.88 7.02
C LEU A 157 -19.43 -11.82 7.12
N ALA A 158 -18.49 -11.80 6.16
CA ALA A 158 -17.38 -10.87 6.14
C ALA A 158 -17.86 -9.42 5.99
N LEU A 159 -18.73 -9.12 5.04
CA LEU A 159 -19.28 -7.78 4.83
C LEU A 159 -20.06 -7.28 6.06
N GLY A 160 -20.77 -8.18 6.78
CA GLY A 160 -21.50 -7.80 7.99
C GLY A 160 -20.60 -7.41 9.18
N THR A 161 -19.33 -7.84 9.19
CA THR A 161 -18.36 -7.48 10.26
C THR A 161 -17.48 -6.27 9.89
N SER A 162 -17.44 -5.90 8.63
CA SER A 162 -16.53 -4.86 8.12
C SER A 162 -16.95 -3.45 8.54
N GLU A 163 -18.24 -3.18 8.73
CA GLU A 163 -18.76 -1.88 9.16
C GLU A 163 -18.19 -1.44 10.52
N ALA A 164 -18.15 -2.36 11.49
CA ALA A 164 -17.58 -2.10 12.81
C ALA A 164 -16.08 -1.76 12.73
N SER A 165 -15.35 -2.38 11.82
CA SER A 165 -13.93 -2.11 11.57
C SER A 165 -13.72 -0.69 11.05
N ARG A 166 -14.51 -0.26 10.04
CA ARG A 166 -14.43 1.10 9.46
C ARG A 166 -14.69 2.21 10.47
N VAL A 167 -15.71 2.04 11.31
CA VAL A 167 -16.02 3.01 12.39
C VAL A 167 -14.86 3.13 13.36
N HIS A 168 -14.22 2.00 13.71
CA HIS A 168 -13.08 2.00 14.65
C HIS A 168 -11.84 2.67 14.05
N SER A 169 -11.57 2.49 12.75
CA SER A 169 -10.41 3.05 12.07
C SER A 169 -10.42 4.58 12.03
N ALA A 170 -11.60 5.19 11.90
CA ALA A 170 -11.77 6.64 11.82
C ALA A 170 -11.85 7.35 13.19
N ALA A 171 -11.90 6.62 14.30
CA ALA A 171 -12.26 7.16 15.62
C ALA A 171 -11.30 8.24 16.18
N ASP A 172 -10.03 8.24 15.76
CA ASP A 172 -8.99 9.19 16.21
C ASP A 172 -8.65 10.29 15.20
N ASN A 173 -9.44 10.44 14.14
CA ASN A 173 -9.16 11.38 13.04
C ASN A 173 -7.75 11.20 12.44
N GLY A 174 -7.23 9.98 12.40
CA GLY A 174 -5.94 9.63 11.81
C GLY A 174 -4.70 10.06 12.62
N LEU A 175 -4.89 10.63 13.81
CA LEU A 175 -3.79 11.16 14.62
C LEU A 175 -2.81 10.04 15.05
N GLY A 176 -3.32 8.90 15.46
CA GLY A 176 -2.48 7.79 15.92
C GLY A 176 -1.57 7.24 14.81
N LEU A 177 -2.07 7.09 13.59
CA LEU A 177 -1.23 6.66 12.45
C LEU A 177 -0.23 7.73 12.05
N ARG A 178 -0.63 9.00 12.06
CA ARG A 178 0.29 10.11 11.80
C ARG A 178 1.45 10.08 12.79
N ASP A 179 1.17 9.93 14.08
CA ASP A 179 2.20 9.95 15.13
C ASP A 179 3.16 8.76 14.96
N VAL A 180 2.66 7.55 14.66
CA VAL A 180 3.49 6.38 14.32
C VAL A 180 4.39 6.66 13.10
N ALA A 181 3.86 7.30 12.06
CA ALA A 181 4.64 7.64 10.88
C ALA A 181 5.75 8.65 11.20
N LEU A 182 5.45 9.69 11.98
CA LEU A 182 6.43 10.70 12.39
C LEU A 182 7.52 10.10 13.29
N GLU A 183 7.18 9.15 14.18
CA GLU A 183 8.17 8.40 14.96
C GLU A 183 9.12 7.59 14.08
N ARG A 184 8.61 6.89 13.05
CA ARG A 184 9.45 6.14 12.11
C ARG A 184 10.38 7.05 11.31
N ILE A 185 9.87 8.17 10.83
CA ILE A 185 10.62 9.18 10.09
C ILE A 185 11.74 9.79 10.96
N ALA A 186 11.50 9.94 12.27
CA ALA A 186 12.46 10.51 13.20
C ALA A 186 13.61 9.56 13.62
N GLN A 187 13.50 8.25 13.32
CA GLN A 187 14.54 7.28 13.65
C GLN A 187 15.80 7.49 12.79
N ASP A 188 16.97 7.19 13.35
CA ASP A 188 18.23 7.20 12.59
C ASP A 188 18.14 6.18 11.44
N GLY A 189 18.37 6.66 10.21
CA GLY A 189 18.16 5.84 9.01
C GLY A 189 16.71 5.51 8.68
N GLY A 190 15.75 6.22 9.31
CA GLY A 190 14.33 6.10 9.01
C GLY A 190 13.97 6.57 7.61
N PRO A 191 12.79 6.17 7.10
CA PRO A 191 12.33 6.56 5.77
C PRO A 191 12.10 8.06 5.71
N SER A 192 12.35 8.67 4.55
CA SER A 192 12.03 10.08 4.34
C SER A 192 10.59 10.33 3.93
N LEU A 193 9.87 9.26 3.51
CA LEU A 193 8.45 9.30 3.21
C LEU A 193 7.78 8.04 3.75
N VAL A 194 6.75 8.22 4.58
CA VAL A 194 5.87 7.15 5.06
C VAL A 194 4.48 7.37 4.50
N VAL A 195 3.91 6.35 3.86
CA VAL A 195 2.55 6.39 3.33
C VAL A 195 1.69 5.33 4.01
N PHE A 196 0.63 5.77 4.68
CA PHE A 196 -0.41 4.88 5.23
C PHE A 196 -1.77 5.13 4.57
N GLY A 197 -2.69 4.19 4.71
CA GLY A 197 -4.13 4.29 4.47
C GLY A 197 -4.89 4.18 5.79
N HIS A 198 -5.88 3.28 5.84
CA HIS A 198 -6.60 2.77 7.01
C HIS A 198 -7.40 3.79 7.86
N SER A 199 -6.86 4.98 8.10
CA SER A 199 -7.57 6.02 8.88
C SER A 199 -8.65 6.75 8.11
N HIS A 200 -8.68 6.61 6.79
CA HIS A 200 -9.55 7.35 5.86
C HIS A 200 -9.36 8.88 5.88
N VAL A 201 -8.37 9.38 6.60
CA VAL A 201 -8.09 10.82 6.74
C VAL A 201 -6.94 11.22 5.80
N ALA A 202 -7.31 11.93 4.74
CA ALA A 202 -6.36 12.40 3.75
C ALA A 202 -5.48 13.54 4.30
N GLY A 203 -4.19 13.55 3.94
CA GLY A 203 -3.30 14.66 4.29
C GLY A 203 -1.84 14.38 4.05
N LEU A 204 -1.06 15.46 4.03
CA LEU A 204 0.39 15.47 4.02
C LEU A 204 0.88 16.16 5.30
N THR A 205 1.83 15.56 6.01
CA THR A 205 2.41 16.16 7.21
C THR A 205 3.92 16.11 7.14
N ARG A 206 4.57 17.27 7.23
CA ARG A 206 6.03 17.38 7.25
C ARG A 206 6.54 17.17 8.68
N ALA A 207 7.50 16.27 8.84
CA ALA A 207 8.24 16.09 10.09
C ALA A 207 9.31 17.17 10.28
N PRO A 208 9.78 17.42 11.53
CA PRO A 208 10.83 18.41 11.80
C PRO A 208 12.15 18.16 11.05
N ASN A 209 12.51 16.91 10.80
CA ASN A 209 13.68 16.51 10.02
C ASN A 209 13.50 16.59 8.51
N GLY A 210 12.38 17.16 8.04
CA GLY A 210 12.07 17.32 6.61
C GLY A 210 11.43 16.10 5.95
N GLY A 211 11.31 14.96 6.62
CA GLY A 211 10.55 13.82 6.13
C GLY A 211 9.05 14.08 6.06
N VAL A 212 8.30 13.19 5.42
CA VAL A 212 6.87 13.41 5.13
C VAL A 212 6.05 12.18 5.48
N TYR A 213 4.95 12.37 6.20
CA TYR A 213 3.84 11.44 6.28
C TYR A 213 2.79 11.80 5.25
N ALA A 214 2.25 10.81 4.55
CA ALA A 214 1.20 10.99 3.55
C ALA A 214 0.10 9.93 3.72
N ASN A 215 -1.15 10.34 3.51
CA ASN A 215 -2.30 9.44 3.48
C ASN A 215 -3.26 9.90 2.37
N PRO A 216 -3.63 9.03 1.41
CA PRO A 216 -4.57 9.42 0.35
C PRO A 216 -5.99 9.63 0.86
N GLY A 217 -6.33 9.08 2.06
CA GLY A 217 -7.70 9.07 2.59
C GLY A 217 -8.58 7.99 1.97
N GLY A 218 -9.81 7.90 2.44
CA GLY A 218 -10.81 6.95 1.91
C GLY A 218 -11.56 7.51 0.70
N TRP A 219 -12.03 6.61 -0.17
CA TRP A 219 -12.76 6.94 -1.41
C TRP A 219 -14.29 7.10 -1.22
N GLY A 220 -14.80 6.84 -0.01
CA GLY A 220 -16.26 6.73 0.22
C GLY A 220 -17.06 8.00 -0.04
N GLN A 221 -16.47 9.19 0.13
CA GLN A 221 -17.15 10.47 -0.13
C GLN A 221 -16.56 11.18 -1.35
N VAL A 222 -15.24 11.28 -1.39
CA VAL A 222 -14.51 11.95 -2.48
C VAL A 222 -13.29 11.13 -2.84
N PRO A 223 -13.18 10.64 -4.09
CA PRO A 223 -12.01 9.90 -4.54
C PRO A 223 -10.74 10.73 -4.46
N ARG A 224 -9.69 10.17 -3.84
CA ARG A 224 -8.39 10.82 -3.69
C ARG A 224 -7.25 9.86 -3.99
N PHE A 225 -6.11 10.42 -4.41
CA PHE A 225 -4.90 9.67 -4.62
C PHE A 225 -3.67 10.54 -4.37
N LEU A 226 -2.55 9.89 -4.09
CA LEU A 226 -1.24 10.53 -4.04
C LEU A 226 -0.52 10.32 -5.38
N LYS A 227 0.22 11.33 -5.82
CA LYS A 227 1.14 11.23 -6.95
C LYS A 227 2.54 11.57 -6.43
N LEU A 228 3.41 10.58 -6.40
CA LEU A 228 4.79 10.72 -5.98
C LEU A 228 5.69 10.81 -7.22
N THR A 229 6.50 11.85 -7.28
CA THR A 229 7.56 12.05 -8.28
C THR A 229 8.93 11.94 -7.62
N ALA A 230 10.00 12.13 -8.37
CA ALA A 230 11.38 12.05 -7.87
C ALA A 230 11.66 12.98 -6.67
N ASP A 231 10.99 14.13 -6.61
CA ASP A 231 11.27 15.25 -5.71
C ASP A 231 10.03 15.79 -4.99
N ARG A 232 8.83 15.32 -5.33
CA ARG A 232 7.57 15.88 -4.80
C ARG A 232 6.51 14.80 -4.58
N ILE A 233 5.69 14.98 -3.54
CA ILE A 233 4.46 14.24 -3.32
C ILE A 233 3.27 15.21 -3.35
N ASP A 234 2.27 14.91 -4.15
CA ASP A 234 1.05 15.67 -4.31
C ASP A 234 -0.16 14.83 -3.85
N LEU A 235 -1.10 15.46 -3.14
CA LEU A 235 -2.42 14.90 -2.84
C LEU A 235 -3.44 15.48 -3.81
N PHE A 236 -4.14 14.61 -4.53
CA PHE A 236 -5.19 14.97 -5.47
C PHE A 236 -6.56 14.48 -5.02
N GLU A 237 -7.57 15.21 -5.43
CA GLU A 237 -8.97 14.84 -5.39
C GLU A 237 -9.50 14.76 -6.83
N ILE A 238 -10.32 13.76 -7.11
CA ILE A 238 -11.03 13.64 -8.38
C ILE A 238 -12.38 14.34 -8.22
N THR A 239 -12.58 15.41 -8.97
CA THR A 239 -13.82 16.18 -8.95
C THR A 239 -15.00 15.41 -9.57
N SER A 240 -16.21 15.89 -9.39
CA SER A 240 -17.40 15.32 -10.03
C SER A 240 -17.37 15.40 -11.58
N SER A 241 -16.55 16.31 -12.14
CA SER A 241 -16.28 16.38 -13.58
C SER A 241 -15.24 15.34 -14.04
N GLY A 242 -14.59 14.60 -13.11
CA GLY A 242 -13.53 13.64 -13.40
C GLY A 242 -12.13 14.23 -13.53
N GLU A 243 -11.98 15.53 -13.21
CA GLU A 243 -10.71 16.24 -13.25
C GLU A 243 -9.94 16.11 -11.94
N ASP A 244 -8.61 16.13 -12.02
CA ASP A 244 -7.74 16.11 -10.84
C ASP A 244 -7.55 17.50 -10.27
N ARG A 245 -8.00 17.71 -9.03
CA ARG A 245 -7.75 18.92 -8.27
C ARG A 245 -6.68 18.63 -7.22
N ARG A 246 -5.52 19.29 -7.33
CA ARG A 246 -4.48 19.19 -6.31
C ARG A 246 -4.91 19.91 -5.04
N LEU A 247 -4.93 19.18 -3.93
CA LEU A 247 -5.30 19.68 -2.61
C LEU A 247 -4.09 20.16 -1.82
N ASP A 248 -2.98 19.42 -1.90
CA ASP A 248 -1.77 19.68 -1.13
C ASP A 248 -0.53 19.18 -1.89
N SER A 249 0.64 19.68 -1.54
CA SER A 249 1.90 19.38 -2.20
C SER A 249 3.08 19.58 -1.27
N VAL A 250 3.98 18.62 -1.23
CA VAL A 250 5.23 18.72 -0.46
C VAL A 250 6.41 18.34 -1.33
N GLU A 251 7.34 19.29 -1.51
CA GLU A 251 8.61 19.06 -2.17
C GLU A 251 9.63 18.47 -1.18
N ARG A 252 10.46 17.56 -1.67
CA ARG A 252 11.61 17.06 -0.92
C ARG A 252 12.63 18.18 -0.78
N LYS A 253 12.93 18.59 0.45
CA LYS A 253 14.06 19.48 0.69
C LYS A 253 15.34 18.67 0.52
N THR A 254 16.17 19.03 -0.44
CA THR A 254 17.57 18.57 -0.48
C THR A 254 18.32 19.31 0.62
N ASP A 255 18.79 18.56 1.62
CA ASP A 255 19.76 19.12 2.56
C ASP A 255 21.08 19.32 1.80
N GLU A 256 21.38 20.57 1.44
CA GLU A 256 22.69 20.95 0.86
C GLU A 256 23.87 20.71 1.81
N THR A 257 23.65 20.16 3.00
CA THR A 257 24.62 20.04 4.10
C THR A 257 25.00 18.61 4.47
N LEU A 258 24.48 17.56 3.83
CA LEU A 258 24.98 16.21 4.09
C LEU A 258 26.19 15.92 3.17
N PRO A 259 27.40 15.71 3.73
CA PRO A 259 28.54 15.27 2.94
C PRO A 259 28.19 13.92 2.28
N HIS A 260 28.40 13.83 0.97
CA HIS A 260 28.33 12.59 0.23
C HIS A 260 29.06 11.49 1.02
N ALA A 261 28.35 10.41 1.35
CA ALA A 261 28.98 9.20 1.86
C ALA A 261 29.97 8.73 0.79
N THR A 262 31.24 9.04 1.02
CA THR A 262 32.34 8.54 0.22
C THR A 262 32.28 7.02 0.23
N GLU A 263 32.16 6.45 -0.96
CA GLU A 263 32.38 5.04 -1.23
C GLU A 263 33.62 4.54 -0.47
N ARG A 264 33.42 3.79 0.59
CA ARG A 264 34.46 2.94 1.10
C ARG A 264 34.56 1.72 0.19
N VAL A 265 35.30 1.88 -0.91
CA VAL A 265 35.88 0.75 -1.64
C VAL A 265 36.85 0.08 -0.71
N GLY A 266 36.42 -0.98 -0.06
CA GLY A 266 37.29 -1.89 0.67
C GLY A 266 38.24 -2.54 -0.33
N ARG A 267 39.50 -2.10 -0.34
CA ARG A 267 40.63 -2.84 -0.93
C ARG A 267 40.68 -4.21 -0.26
N ILE A 268 40.30 -5.24 -0.99
CA ILE A 268 40.67 -6.62 -0.68
C ILE A 268 42.14 -6.72 -1.03
N GLY A 269 43.00 -6.75 0.01
CA GLY A 269 44.41 -7.08 -0.11
C GLY A 269 44.58 -8.51 -0.64
N ARG A 270 45.22 -8.65 -1.78
CA ARG A 270 45.93 -9.86 -2.16
C ARG A 270 47.20 -9.89 -1.31
N ASP A 271 47.47 -11.02 -0.77
CA ASP A 271 48.75 -11.70 -0.56
C ASP A 271 48.60 -12.55 0.70
N GLU A 272 48.68 -13.87 0.52
CA GLU A 272 49.83 -14.71 0.85
C GLU A 272 49.53 -16.16 0.47
N ALA A 273 50.34 -16.62 -0.44
CA ALA A 273 50.49 -18.05 -0.75
C ALA A 273 51.48 -18.68 0.28
N VAL A 274 51.55 -20.01 0.23
CA VAL A 274 52.49 -20.95 0.91
C VAL A 274 51.80 -21.66 2.10
N SER A 275 51.75 -22.97 2.21
CA SER A 275 52.61 -24.06 1.71
C SER A 275 51.91 -25.41 1.88
N GLU A 276 52.29 -26.37 1.00
CA GLU A 276 52.08 -27.81 1.09
C GLU A 276 52.66 -28.42 2.36
N THR A 277 52.01 -29.42 2.88
CA THR A 277 52.47 -30.72 3.40
C THR A 277 51.23 -31.44 3.92
N GLY A 278 50.83 -32.65 3.53
CA GLY A 278 51.55 -33.88 3.32
C GLY A 278 51.12 -34.89 4.40
N TYR A 279 50.72 -36.10 3.95
CA TYR A 279 50.42 -37.34 4.72
C TYR A 279 49.01 -37.43 5.29
N GLY A 280 48.20 -38.44 4.99
CA GLY A 280 48.46 -39.86 4.64
C GLY A 280 47.75 -40.76 5.64
N THR A 281 46.92 -41.57 5.17
CA THR A 281 46.31 -42.87 5.41
C THR A 281 44.81 -42.86 5.32
#